data_24eb831167ca237cecee785bbf3575de
#
_entry.id   24eb831167ca237cecee785bbf3575de
#
_cell.length_a   1.000
_cell.length_b   1.000
_cell.length_c   1.000
_cell.angle_alpha   90.00
_cell.angle_beta   90.00
_cell.angle_gamma   90.00
#
_symmetry.space_group_name_H-M   'P 1'
#
loop_
_entity.id
_entity.type
_entity.pdbx_description
1 polymer ?
#
loop_
_entity_poly.entity_id
_entity_poly.type
_entity_poly.pdbx_seq_one_letter_code
_entity_poly.pdbx_strand_id
1 'polypeptide(L)'
;MLLKNIKYIVALIFIFYQTSIYSKSTSLEKFDGNNFSKYFSGIVALENRNNSDALDFFDSSKSLIDKHDPYFKKYISSLILENEILKAINLIKYNKSKKIINFFEAYLLLSIDSIKRNELDNANEYLEIAFSFIDNDTINTAILETFKQYIFVFKENKILDNQKNFGNLSLISKTFQKCFLNDSRTDAHFVNLINDNEADFSRYIFFYTSYLIEN
;
A
#
# COMPACT_ATOMS: atom_id res chain seq x y z
N MET A 1 13.49 27.99 -70.31
CA MET A 1 13.97 26.75 -69.77
C MET A 1 14.65 26.92 -68.39
N LEU A 2 15.28 28.05 -68.12
CA LEU A 2 15.99 28.32 -66.81
C LEU A 2 15.07 28.46 -65.57
N LEU A 3 13.88 29.03 -65.68
CA LEU A 3 12.97 29.26 -64.55
C LEU A 3 12.36 27.98 -63.97
N LYS A 4 12.32 26.87 -64.71
CA LYS A 4 11.79 25.60 -64.27
C LYS A 4 12.77 24.87 -63.31
N ASN A 5 14.05 25.08 -63.48
CA ASN A 5 15.13 24.47 -62.73
C ASN A 5 15.36 25.18 -61.37
N ILE A 6 15.02 26.44 -61.24
CA ILE A 6 15.16 27.24 -59.99
C ILE A 6 14.26 26.67 -58.88
N LYS A 7 13.06 26.22 -59.22
CA LYS A 7 12.15 25.60 -58.23
C LYS A 7 12.73 24.32 -57.58
N TYR A 8 13.45 23.54 -58.37
CA TYR A 8 14.08 22.31 -57.82
C TYR A 8 15.32 22.64 -57.01
N ILE A 9 16.06 23.68 -57.34
CA ILE A 9 17.23 24.12 -56.54
C ILE A 9 16.76 24.69 -55.21
N VAL A 10 15.68 25.48 -55.17
CA VAL A 10 15.11 26.01 -53.93
C VAL A 10 14.55 24.89 -53.06
N ALA A 11 13.88 23.89 -53.64
CA ALA A 11 13.42 22.72 -52.91
C ALA A 11 14.57 21.88 -52.31
N LEU A 12 15.67 21.74 -53.06
CA LEU A 12 16.87 21.04 -52.57
C LEU A 12 17.56 21.79 -51.43
N ILE A 13 17.62 23.11 -51.48
CA ILE A 13 18.16 23.94 -50.39
C ILE A 13 17.29 23.79 -49.12
N PHE A 14 15.97 23.74 -49.24
CA PHE A 14 15.06 23.51 -48.09
C PHE A 14 15.23 22.13 -47.43
N ILE A 15 15.60 21.10 -48.22
CA ILE A 15 15.85 19.76 -47.68
C ILE A 15 17.18 19.71 -46.89
N PHE A 16 18.18 20.51 -47.29
CA PHE A 16 19.47 20.57 -46.59
C PHE A 16 19.51 21.57 -45.43
N TYR A 17 18.55 22.48 -45.30
CA TYR A 17 18.35 23.27 -44.10
C TYR A 17 17.56 22.45 -43.07
N GLN A 18 18.07 21.29 -42.74
CA GLN A 18 17.68 20.66 -41.48
C GLN A 18 18.31 21.49 -40.37
N THR A 19 17.53 22.41 -39.79
CA THR A 19 17.86 22.99 -38.50
C THR A 19 18.10 21.81 -37.57
N SER A 20 19.35 21.63 -37.18
CA SER A 20 19.67 20.77 -36.03
C SER A 20 18.80 21.27 -34.89
N ILE A 21 17.69 20.56 -34.61
CA ILE A 21 16.93 20.77 -33.41
C ILE A 21 17.89 20.32 -32.30
N TYR A 22 18.69 21.25 -31.81
CA TYR A 22 19.36 21.11 -30.55
C TYR A 22 18.24 21.03 -29.53
N SER A 23 17.79 19.81 -29.26
CA SER A 23 17.13 19.49 -28.04
C SER A 23 18.11 19.89 -26.96
N LYS A 24 17.81 21.02 -26.29
CA LYS A 24 18.50 21.45 -25.09
C LYS A 24 18.27 20.33 -24.12
N SER A 25 19.22 19.40 -23.99
CA SER A 25 19.23 18.45 -22.90
C SER A 25 19.43 19.28 -21.64
N THR A 26 18.32 19.80 -21.08
CA THR A 26 18.27 19.99 -19.65
C THR A 26 18.78 18.67 -19.10
N SER A 27 19.86 18.72 -18.32
CA SER A 27 20.57 17.58 -17.75
C SER A 27 19.53 16.50 -17.36
N LEU A 28 19.19 15.65 -18.31
CA LEU A 28 18.49 14.41 -18.05
C LEU A 28 19.47 13.67 -17.14
N GLU A 29 19.14 13.59 -15.87
CA GLU A 29 19.79 12.64 -14.97
C GLU A 29 19.97 11.37 -15.77
N LYS A 30 21.19 10.94 -15.92
CA LYS A 30 21.59 9.88 -16.84
C LYS A 30 20.61 8.72 -16.69
N PHE A 31 19.78 8.46 -17.72
CA PHE A 31 18.78 7.40 -17.69
C PHE A 31 19.44 6.09 -17.29
N ASP A 32 19.03 5.54 -16.16
CA ASP A 32 19.60 4.32 -15.60
C ASP A 32 18.83 3.09 -16.12
N GLY A 33 19.05 2.78 -17.41
CA GLY A 33 18.37 1.69 -18.10
C GLY A 33 18.51 0.32 -17.41
N ASN A 34 19.63 0.07 -16.74
CA ASN A 34 19.85 -1.18 -16.03
C ASN A 34 18.92 -1.30 -14.81
N ASN A 35 18.83 -0.25 -13.99
CA ASN A 35 17.93 -0.27 -12.83
C ASN A 35 16.46 -0.27 -13.23
N PHE A 36 16.08 0.45 -14.30
CA PHE A 36 14.72 0.35 -14.84
C PHE A 36 14.40 -1.05 -15.40
N SER A 37 15.33 -1.69 -16.09
CA SER A 37 15.14 -3.08 -16.54
C SER A 37 14.87 -4.02 -15.38
N LYS A 38 15.65 -3.95 -14.30
CA LYS A 38 15.43 -4.73 -13.08
C LYS A 38 14.08 -4.41 -12.43
N TYR A 39 13.72 -3.13 -12.33
CA TYR A 39 12.42 -2.71 -11.81
C TYR A 39 11.26 -3.36 -12.58
N PHE A 40 11.30 -3.33 -13.91
CA PHE A 40 10.25 -3.97 -14.73
C PHE A 40 10.27 -5.50 -14.58
N SER A 41 11.45 -6.12 -14.46
CA SER A 41 11.55 -7.56 -14.16
C SER A 41 10.89 -7.87 -12.80
N GLY A 42 11.10 -7.03 -11.79
CA GLY A 42 10.45 -7.15 -10.50
C GLY A 42 8.91 -7.03 -10.59
N ILE A 43 8.39 -6.11 -11.40
CA ILE A 43 6.94 -6.01 -11.64
C ILE A 43 6.41 -7.30 -12.28
N VAL A 44 7.06 -7.80 -13.32
CA VAL A 44 6.65 -9.04 -14.01
C VAL A 44 6.67 -10.22 -13.04
N ALA A 45 7.69 -10.33 -12.20
CA ALA A 45 7.78 -11.37 -11.18
C ALA A 45 6.62 -11.28 -10.17
N LEU A 46 6.28 -10.07 -9.68
CA LEU A 46 5.13 -9.84 -8.79
C LEU A 46 3.81 -10.27 -9.43
N GLU A 47 3.56 -9.88 -10.67
CA GLU A 47 2.32 -10.25 -11.39
C GLU A 47 2.22 -11.77 -11.58
N ASN A 48 3.35 -12.45 -11.70
CA ASN A 48 3.43 -13.92 -11.76
C ASN A 48 3.44 -14.59 -10.38
N ARG A 49 3.26 -13.83 -9.29
CA ARG A 49 3.29 -14.31 -7.90
C ARG A 49 4.63 -14.93 -7.48
N ASN A 50 5.70 -14.61 -8.18
CA ASN A 50 7.07 -14.97 -7.80
C ASN A 50 7.66 -13.85 -6.93
N ASN A 51 7.26 -13.83 -5.66
CA ASN A 51 7.57 -12.74 -4.76
C ASN A 51 9.06 -12.67 -4.41
N SER A 52 9.72 -13.81 -4.29
CA SER A 52 11.17 -13.89 -4.00
C SER A 52 11.99 -13.23 -5.10
N ASP A 53 11.79 -13.62 -6.36
CA ASP A 53 12.50 -13.00 -7.48
C ASP A 53 12.14 -11.52 -7.62
N ALA A 54 10.87 -11.16 -7.37
CA ALA A 54 10.45 -9.76 -7.37
C ALA A 54 11.24 -8.93 -6.34
N LEU A 55 11.38 -9.45 -5.12
CA LEU A 55 12.16 -8.79 -4.08
C LEU A 55 13.63 -8.63 -4.48
N ASP A 56 14.24 -9.65 -5.06
CA ASP A 56 15.64 -9.62 -5.52
C ASP A 56 15.85 -8.56 -6.61
N PHE A 57 14.92 -8.46 -7.57
CA PHE A 57 14.97 -7.44 -8.60
C PHE A 57 14.80 -6.01 -8.03
N PHE A 58 13.86 -5.80 -7.11
CA PHE A 58 13.73 -4.51 -6.45
C PHE A 58 14.95 -4.21 -5.56
N ASP A 59 15.45 -5.16 -4.79
CA ASP A 59 16.65 -4.99 -3.97
C ASP A 59 17.87 -4.53 -4.78
N SER A 60 18.01 -5.08 -5.98
CA SER A 60 19.10 -4.76 -6.90
C SER A 60 18.94 -3.45 -7.69
N SER A 61 17.79 -2.76 -7.54
CA SER A 61 17.46 -1.49 -8.22
C SER A 61 17.11 -0.34 -7.26
N LYS A 62 17.58 -0.42 -6.01
CA LYS A 62 17.30 0.58 -4.94
C LYS A 62 17.68 2.01 -5.28
N SER A 63 18.57 2.24 -6.25
CA SER A 63 18.90 3.58 -6.72
C SER A 63 17.69 4.34 -7.31
N LEU A 64 16.58 3.63 -7.59
CA LEU A 64 15.33 4.23 -8.07
C LEU A 64 14.44 4.78 -6.94
N ILE A 65 14.74 4.56 -5.68
CA ILE A 65 13.91 5.00 -4.55
C ILE A 65 13.55 6.50 -4.63
N ASP A 66 14.55 7.35 -4.90
CA ASP A 66 14.36 8.80 -4.97
C ASP A 66 14.14 9.32 -6.42
N LYS A 67 14.05 8.42 -7.41
CA LYS A 67 14.02 8.77 -8.84
C LYS A 67 12.78 8.32 -9.57
N HIS A 68 12.03 7.38 -8.99
CA HIS A 68 10.86 6.78 -9.62
C HIS A 68 9.77 6.51 -8.58
N ASP A 69 8.80 7.42 -8.49
CA ASP A 69 7.75 7.38 -7.46
C ASP A 69 7.08 6.01 -7.26
N PRO A 70 6.68 5.26 -8.32
CA PRO A 70 6.05 3.96 -8.13
C PRO A 70 6.96 2.88 -7.55
N TYR A 71 8.29 3.05 -7.63
CA TYR A 71 9.25 2.05 -7.18
C TYR A 71 9.10 1.74 -5.70
N PHE A 72 9.05 2.78 -4.84
CA PHE A 72 9.06 2.59 -3.39
C PHE A 72 7.84 1.78 -2.92
N LYS A 73 6.65 2.08 -3.45
CA LYS A 73 5.44 1.32 -3.15
C LYS A 73 5.58 -0.16 -3.52
N LYS A 74 6.08 -0.47 -4.71
CA LYS A 74 6.27 -1.86 -5.18
C LYS A 74 7.32 -2.61 -4.35
N TYR A 75 8.41 -1.94 -3.98
CA TYR A 75 9.43 -2.52 -3.13
C TYR A 75 8.92 -2.82 -1.72
N ILE A 76 8.19 -1.90 -1.09
CA ILE A 76 7.53 -2.15 0.21
C ILE A 76 6.55 -3.33 0.10
N SER A 77 5.75 -3.40 -0.96
CA SER A 77 4.81 -4.50 -1.18
C SER A 77 5.54 -5.85 -1.27
N SER A 78 6.66 -5.94 -2.00
CA SER A 78 7.41 -7.18 -2.11
C SER A 78 8.05 -7.63 -0.79
N LEU A 79 8.54 -6.69 0.02
CA LEU A 79 9.02 -6.97 1.37
C LEU A 79 7.91 -7.57 2.26
N ILE A 80 6.70 -7.03 2.19
CA ILE A 80 5.55 -7.54 2.96
C ILE A 80 5.19 -8.95 2.49
N LEU A 81 5.16 -9.20 1.18
CA LEU A 81 4.82 -10.51 0.61
C LEU A 81 5.86 -11.60 0.94
N GLU A 82 7.13 -11.22 1.12
CA GLU A 82 8.21 -12.11 1.59
C GLU A 82 8.36 -12.14 3.12
N ASN A 83 7.36 -11.62 3.85
CA ASN A 83 7.35 -11.59 5.32
C ASN A 83 8.50 -10.78 5.96
N GLU A 84 9.16 -9.89 5.18
CA GLU A 84 10.19 -8.96 5.70
C GLU A 84 9.58 -7.67 6.28
N ILE A 85 8.55 -7.83 7.13
CA ILE A 85 7.71 -6.73 7.65
C ILE A 85 8.55 -5.67 8.39
N LEU A 86 9.49 -6.10 9.24
CA LEU A 86 10.34 -5.16 9.99
C LEU A 86 11.23 -4.31 9.07
N LYS A 87 11.75 -4.91 8.00
CA LYS A 87 12.54 -4.17 7.00
C LYS A 87 11.68 -3.15 6.26
N ALA A 88 10.44 -3.52 5.88
CA ALA A 88 9.48 -2.61 5.28
C ALA A 88 9.20 -1.41 6.20
N ILE A 89 8.87 -1.65 7.49
CA ILE A 89 8.61 -0.61 8.49
C ILE A 89 9.81 0.32 8.64
N ASN A 90 11.02 -0.23 8.78
CA ASN A 90 12.23 0.56 8.95
C ASN A 90 12.53 1.44 7.72
N LEU A 91 12.31 0.91 6.51
CA LEU A 91 12.47 1.67 5.28
C LEU A 91 11.46 2.81 5.17
N ILE A 92 10.20 2.57 5.54
CA ILE A 92 9.17 3.62 5.58
C ILE A 92 9.58 4.70 6.59
N LYS A 93 9.95 4.32 7.82
CA LYS A 93 10.38 5.27 8.86
C LYS A 93 11.59 6.11 8.43
N TYR A 94 12.58 5.49 7.83
CA TYR A 94 13.78 6.17 7.33
C TYR A 94 13.47 7.20 6.24
N ASN A 95 12.46 6.92 5.42
CA ASN A 95 12.09 7.80 4.32
C ASN A 95 10.88 8.71 4.65
N LYS A 96 10.38 8.72 5.90
CA LYS A 96 9.16 9.45 6.30
C LYS A 96 9.21 10.95 5.97
N SER A 97 10.38 11.57 6.02
CA SER A 97 10.56 12.99 5.66
C SER A 97 10.56 13.25 4.15
N LYS A 98 10.64 12.22 3.33
CA LYS A 98 10.68 12.33 1.88
C LYS A 98 9.26 12.22 1.30
N LYS A 99 8.97 12.97 0.24
CA LYS A 99 7.67 12.94 -0.45
C LYS A 99 7.32 11.60 -1.13
N ILE A 100 8.24 10.63 -1.12
CA ILE A 100 8.02 9.33 -1.76
C ILE A 100 7.03 8.43 -1.01
N ILE A 101 6.69 8.75 0.24
CA ILE A 101 5.65 8.04 0.99
C ILE A 101 4.32 8.75 0.75
N ASN A 102 3.66 8.38 -0.34
CA ASN A 102 2.41 8.98 -0.82
C ASN A 102 1.31 7.93 -1.06
N PHE A 103 1.29 6.85 -0.26
CA PHE A 103 0.32 5.76 -0.41
C PHE A 103 -0.17 5.28 0.97
N PHE A 104 -1.46 4.93 1.05
CA PHE A 104 -2.14 4.65 2.31
C PHE A 104 -1.57 3.41 3.03
N GLU A 105 -1.11 2.40 2.29
CA GLU A 105 -0.63 1.13 2.85
C GLU A 105 0.61 1.34 3.73
N ALA A 106 1.46 2.33 3.41
CA ALA A 106 2.63 2.65 4.25
C ALA A 106 2.19 3.16 5.63
N TYR A 107 1.24 4.08 5.68
CA TYR A 107 0.75 4.63 6.94
C TYR A 107 -0.13 3.64 7.71
N LEU A 108 -0.89 2.79 7.01
CA LEU A 108 -1.59 1.68 7.65
C LEU A 108 -0.59 0.73 8.34
N LEU A 109 0.51 0.39 7.68
CA LEU A 109 1.55 -0.46 8.27
C LEU A 109 2.21 0.19 9.49
N LEU A 110 2.49 1.49 9.45
CA LEU A 110 3.00 2.25 10.61
C LEU A 110 1.98 2.28 11.75
N SER A 111 0.70 2.43 11.47
CA SER A 111 -0.36 2.39 12.46
C SER A 111 -0.44 1.02 13.14
N ILE A 112 -0.40 -0.07 12.37
CA ILE A 112 -0.40 -1.45 12.90
C ILE A 112 0.83 -1.68 13.79
N ASP A 113 2.02 -1.24 13.37
CA ASP A 113 3.25 -1.32 14.16
C ASP A 113 3.12 -0.53 15.47
N SER A 114 2.49 0.63 15.44
CA SER A 114 2.24 1.45 16.63
C SER A 114 1.22 0.81 17.58
N ILE A 115 0.14 0.21 17.05
CA ILE A 115 -0.81 -0.58 17.86
C ILE A 115 -0.08 -1.71 18.58
N LYS A 116 0.74 -2.48 17.85
CA LYS A 116 1.52 -3.59 18.42
C LYS A 116 2.44 -3.15 19.55
N ARG A 117 2.92 -1.91 19.52
CA ARG A 117 3.75 -1.32 20.58
C ARG A 117 2.97 -0.56 21.64
N ASN A 118 1.64 -0.61 21.60
CA ASN A 118 0.73 0.15 22.46
C ASN A 118 0.91 1.68 22.38
N GLU A 119 1.38 2.19 21.25
CA GLU A 119 1.53 3.61 20.96
C GLU A 119 0.26 4.13 20.25
N LEU A 120 -0.88 4.12 20.94
CA LEU A 120 -2.21 4.30 20.33
C LEU A 120 -2.43 5.70 19.74
N ASP A 121 -1.80 6.74 20.30
CA ASP A 121 -1.88 8.09 19.74
C ASP A 121 -1.15 8.19 18.40
N ASN A 122 0.07 7.62 18.32
CA ASN A 122 0.82 7.53 17.05
C ASN A 122 0.06 6.70 16.02
N ALA A 123 -0.56 5.58 16.45
CA ALA A 123 -1.36 4.75 15.58
C ALA A 123 -2.52 5.53 14.95
N ASN A 124 -3.22 6.33 15.74
CA ASN A 124 -4.32 7.17 15.25
C ASN A 124 -3.82 8.27 14.29
N GLU A 125 -2.70 8.93 14.60
CA GLU A 125 -2.08 9.93 13.71
C GLU A 125 -1.77 9.32 12.34
N TYR A 126 -1.16 8.12 12.31
CA TYR A 126 -0.88 7.43 11.05
C TYR A 126 -2.14 7.03 10.28
N LEU A 127 -3.22 6.64 10.96
CA LEU A 127 -4.49 6.38 10.28
C LEU A 127 -5.08 7.63 9.65
N GLU A 128 -5.06 8.78 10.34
CA GLU A 128 -5.57 10.04 9.77
C GLU A 128 -4.76 10.44 8.51
N ILE A 129 -3.44 10.22 8.52
CA ILE A 129 -2.63 10.42 7.32
C ILE A 129 -3.01 9.42 6.22
N ALA A 130 -3.21 8.13 6.55
CA ALA A 130 -3.62 7.11 5.59
C ALA A 130 -4.94 7.48 4.90
N PHE A 131 -5.92 8.02 5.64
CA PHE A 131 -7.18 8.51 5.08
C PHE A 131 -7.01 9.57 3.99
N SER A 132 -5.97 10.41 4.07
CA SER A 132 -5.71 11.44 3.05
C SER A 132 -5.27 10.89 1.69
N PHE A 133 -4.92 9.61 1.60
CA PHE A 133 -4.47 8.95 0.38
C PHE A 133 -5.53 8.03 -0.26
N ILE A 134 -6.74 7.98 0.29
CA ILE A 134 -7.82 7.18 -0.28
C ILE A 134 -8.90 8.09 -0.87
N ASP A 135 -9.19 7.88 -2.17
CA ASP A 135 -10.25 8.57 -2.91
C ASP A 135 -11.46 7.63 -3.02
N ASN A 136 -12.52 7.86 -2.24
CA ASN A 136 -13.83 7.16 -2.34
C ASN A 136 -13.75 5.62 -2.49
N ASP A 137 -12.61 5.00 -2.15
CA ASP A 137 -12.44 3.55 -2.15
C ASP A 137 -13.17 2.96 -0.94
N THR A 138 -14.23 2.22 -1.20
CA THR A 138 -15.08 1.64 -0.15
C THR A 138 -14.35 0.60 0.69
N ILE A 139 -13.45 -0.20 0.07
CA ILE A 139 -12.70 -1.26 0.76
C ILE A 139 -11.65 -0.65 1.69
N ASN A 140 -10.85 0.28 1.16
CA ASN A 140 -9.81 0.94 1.95
C ASN A 140 -10.41 1.77 3.08
N THR A 141 -11.53 2.45 2.83
CA THR A 141 -12.29 3.16 3.86
C THR A 141 -12.77 2.20 4.97
N ALA A 142 -13.32 1.04 4.59
CA ALA A 142 -13.78 0.05 5.58
C ALA A 142 -12.63 -0.49 6.44
N ILE A 143 -11.46 -0.73 5.84
CA ILE A 143 -10.26 -1.16 6.55
C ILE A 143 -9.83 -0.08 7.57
N LEU A 144 -9.62 1.16 7.14
CA LEU A 144 -9.15 2.24 8.00
C LEU A 144 -10.14 2.55 9.13
N GLU A 145 -11.44 2.63 8.82
CA GLU A 145 -12.48 2.83 9.85
C GLU A 145 -12.51 1.68 10.86
N THR A 146 -12.30 0.44 10.42
CA THR A 146 -12.21 -0.71 11.33
C THR A 146 -11.00 -0.59 12.26
N PHE A 147 -9.83 -0.20 11.76
CA PHE A 147 -8.66 0.05 12.60
C PHE A 147 -8.89 1.21 13.58
N LYS A 148 -9.56 2.28 13.16
CA LYS A 148 -9.94 3.40 14.04
C LYS A 148 -10.85 2.93 15.18
N GLN A 149 -11.80 2.04 14.89
CA GLN A 149 -12.65 1.42 15.93
C GLN A 149 -11.82 0.59 16.91
N TYR A 150 -10.84 -0.20 16.45
CA TYR A 150 -9.95 -0.96 17.35
C TYR A 150 -9.10 -0.05 18.22
N ILE A 151 -8.49 1.00 17.67
CA ILE A 151 -7.70 1.97 18.45
C ILE A 151 -8.58 2.59 19.54
N PHE A 152 -9.81 2.97 19.21
CA PHE A 152 -10.76 3.50 20.18
C PHE A 152 -11.04 2.49 21.31
N VAL A 153 -11.30 1.22 20.96
CA VAL A 153 -11.56 0.16 21.94
C VAL A 153 -10.35 -0.06 22.86
N PHE A 154 -9.15 -0.11 22.30
CA PHE A 154 -7.91 -0.28 23.07
C PHE A 154 -7.60 0.90 23.98
N LYS A 155 -7.98 2.12 23.59
CA LYS A 155 -7.73 3.33 24.35
C LYS A 155 -8.78 3.57 25.44
N GLU A 156 -10.05 3.38 25.10
CA GLU A 156 -11.18 3.77 25.95
C GLU A 156 -11.80 2.59 26.71
N ASN A 157 -11.37 1.34 26.48
CA ASN A 157 -11.95 0.10 27.03
C ASN A 157 -13.48 0.02 26.87
N LYS A 158 -14.00 0.52 25.76
CA LYS A 158 -15.42 0.44 25.41
C LYS A 158 -15.61 0.41 23.90
N ILE A 159 -16.73 -0.15 23.46
CA ILE A 159 -17.11 -0.14 22.05
C ILE A 159 -17.61 1.26 21.67
N LEU A 160 -17.19 1.74 20.50
CA LEU A 160 -17.68 3.01 19.95
C LEU A 160 -19.17 2.89 19.61
N ASP A 161 -19.98 3.83 20.12
CA ASP A 161 -21.38 3.97 19.71
C ASP A 161 -21.48 4.38 18.24
N ASN A 162 -22.49 3.90 17.54
CA ASN A 162 -22.75 4.24 16.11
C ASN A 162 -21.60 3.86 15.15
N GLN A 163 -20.97 2.70 15.33
CA GLN A 163 -20.01 2.16 14.37
C GLN A 163 -20.65 2.05 12.98
N LYS A 164 -19.90 2.47 11.93
CA LYS A 164 -20.30 2.21 10.55
C LYS A 164 -20.37 0.70 10.30
N ASN A 165 -21.38 0.27 9.56
CA ASN A 165 -21.55 -1.14 9.21
C ASN A 165 -20.95 -1.42 7.82
N PHE A 166 -19.97 -2.33 7.78
CA PHE A 166 -19.29 -2.81 6.59
C PHE A 166 -19.58 -4.32 6.36
N GLY A 167 -20.79 -4.77 6.69
CA GLY A 167 -21.19 -6.16 6.52
C GLY A 167 -20.35 -7.13 7.36
N ASN A 168 -19.86 -8.17 6.72
CA ASN A 168 -19.08 -9.24 7.39
C ASN A 168 -17.85 -8.73 8.14
N LEU A 169 -17.18 -7.69 7.64
CA LEU A 169 -16.05 -7.10 8.34
C LEU A 169 -16.46 -6.51 9.70
N SER A 170 -17.63 -5.87 9.77
CA SER A 170 -18.16 -5.33 11.03
C SER A 170 -18.57 -6.43 12.01
N LEU A 171 -19.14 -7.52 11.51
CA LEU A 171 -19.50 -8.68 12.34
C LEU A 171 -18.26 -9.29 12.99
N ILE A 172 -17.21 -9.54 12.18
CA ILE A 172 -15.92 -10.04 12.65
C ILE A 172 -15.32 -9.07 13.67
N SER A 173 -15.19 -7.79 13.29
CA SER A 173 -14.58 -6.76 14.11
C SER A 173 -15.26 -6.63 15.48
N LYS A 174 -16.60 -6.58 15.50
CA LYS A 174 -17.37 -6.47 16.73
C LYS A 174 -17.21 -7.70 17.65
N THR A 175 -17.10 -8.89 17.08
CA THR A 175 -16.84 -10.12 17.84
C THR A 175 -15.49 -10.04 18.57
N PHE A 176 -14.43 -9.61 17.86
CA PHE A 176 -13.11 -9.48 18.48
C PHE A 176 -12.99 -8.30 19.44
N GLN A 177 -13.68 -7.18 19.19
CA GLN A 177 -13.76 -6.06 20.15
C GLN A 177 -14.39 -6.51 21.47
N LYS A 178 -15.47 -7.31 21.41
CA LYS A 178 -16.11 -7.87 22.60
C LYS A 178 -15.21 -8.88 23.33
N CYS A 179 -14.52 -9.72 22.57
CA CYS A 179 -13.55 -10.66 23.12
C CYS A 179 -12.45 -9.92 23.90
N PHE A 180 -11.87 -8.87 23.31
CA PHE A 180 -10.86 -8.04 23.98
C PHE A 180 -11.37 -7.39 25.28
N LEU A 181 -12.63 -6.96 25.31
CA LEU A 181 -13.25 -6.32 26.47
C LEU A 181 -13.78 -7.31 27.52
N ASN A 182 -13.64 -8.62 27.33
CA ASN A 182 -14.26 -9.64 28.15
C ASN A 182 -15.78 -9.43 28.34
N ASP A 183 -16.48 -8.97 27.28
CA ASP A 183 -17.93 -8.75 27.31
C ASP A 183 -18.64 -10.10 27.49
N SER A 184 -19.61 -10.18 28.39
CA SER A 184 -20.38 -11.40 28.65
C SER A 184 -21.11 -12.01 27.45
N ARG A 185 -21.27 -11.25 26.38
CA ARG A 185 -21.89 -11.68 25.12
C ARG A 185 -20.89 -12.19 24.09
N THR A 186 -19.60 -12.28 24.41
CA THR A 186 -18.54 -12.73 23.49
C THR A 186 -18.84 -14.11 22.93
N ASP A 187 -19.23 -15.06 23.81
CA ASP A 187 -19.62 -16.40 23.41
C ASP A 187 -20.73 -16.39 22.33
N ALA A 188 -21.84 -15.69 22.60
CA ALA A 188 -22.95 -15.57 21.66
C ALA A 188 -22.51 -14.92 20.31
N HIS A 189 -21.56 -13.98 20.35
CA HIS A 189 -21.03 -13.36 19.14
C HIS A 189 -20.19 -14.31 18.30
N PHE A 190 -19.34 -15.13 18.92
CA PHE A 190 -18.58 -16.17 18.20
C PHE A 190 -19.50 -17.25 17.63
N VAL A 191 -20.48 -17.72 18.40
CA VAL A 191 -21.46 -18.71 17.92
C VAL A 191 -22.23 -18.16 16.70
N ASN A 192 -22.71 -16.91 16.75
CA ASN A 192 -23.39 -16.29 15.63
C ASN A 192 -22.46 -16.11 14.42
N LEU A 193 -21.20 -15.73 14.62
CA LEU A 193 -20.23 -15.57 13.54
C LEU A 193 -19.95 -16.92 12.84
N ILE A 194 -19.73 -17.99 13.59
CA ILE A 194 -19.37 -19.30 13.03
C ILE A 194 -20.56 -19.97 12.34
N ASN A 195 -21.78 -19.76 12.84
CA ASN A 195 -23.01 -20.34 12.28
C ASN A 195 -23.69 -19.44 11.24
N ASP A 196 -23.00 -18.41 10.74
CA ASP A 196 -23.53 -17.55 9.68
C ASP A 196 -23.81 -18.39 8.41
N ASN A 197 -25.01 -18.24 7.84
CA ASN A 197 -25.43 -19.01 6.66
C ASN A 197 -25.04 -18.33 5.33
N GLU A 198 -24.62 -17.08 5.36
CA GLU A 198 -24.31 -16.29 4.16
C GLU A 198 -22.81 -16.34 3.81
N ALA A 199 -21.95 -16.62 4.78
CA ALA A 199 -20.51 -16.68 4.59
C ALA A 199 -19.83 -17.76 5.42
N ASP A 200 -18.76 -18.36 4.88
CA ASP A 200 -17.94 -19.34 5.62
C ASP A 200 -16.96 -18.62 6.55
N PHE A 201 -17.29 -18.65 7.83
CA PHE A 201 -16.44 -18.14 8.91
C PHE A 201 -15.78 -19.26 9.75
N SER A 202 -15.72 -20.50 9.25
CA SER A 202 -15.15 -21.66 9.95
C SER A 202 -13.71 -21.42 10.47
N ARG A 203 -12.92 -20.59 9.78
CA ARG A 203 -11.57 -20.20 10.23
C ARG A 203 -11.54 -19.53 11.60
N TYR A 204 -12.65 -18.93 12.04
CA TYR A 204 -12.74 -18.27 13.36
C TYR A 204 -13.01 -19.22 14.51
N ILE A 205 -13.29 -20.52 14.25
CA ILE A 205 -13.41 -21.57 15.26
C ILE A 205 -12.14 -21.63 16.10
N PHE A 206 -10.96 -21.48 15.51
CA PHE A 206 -9.69 -21.46 16.23
C PHE A 206 -9.66 -20.37 17.32
N PHE A 207 -10.06 -19.16 16.99
CA PHE A 207 -10.10 -18.06 17.96
C PHE A 207 -11.17 -18.26 19.03
N TYR A 208 -12.33 -18.81 18.65
CA TYR A 208 -13.38 -19.15 19.62
C TYR A 208 -12.94 -20.23 20.58
N THR A 209 -12.28 -21.27 20.10
CA THR A 209 -11.71 -22.32 20.94
C THR A 209 -10.67 -21.76 21.92
N SER A 210 -9.77 -20.88 21.47
CA SER A 210 -8.80 -20.21 22.33
C SER A 210 -9.51 -19.40 23.43
N TYR A 211 -10.53 -18.62 23.05
CA TYR A 211 -11.35 -17.88 24.04
C TYR A 211 -11.98 -18.77 25.09
N LEU A 212 -12.55 -19.94 24.69
CA LEU A 212 -13.17 -20.88 25.62
C LEU A 212 -12.17 -21.59 26.56
N ILE A 213 -10.90 -21.70 26.15
CA ILE A 213 -9.86 -22.29 27.00
C ILE A 213 -9.36 -21.30 28.07
N GLU A 214 -9.37 -19.99 27.72
CA GLU A 214 -8.86 -18.94 28.61
C GLU A 214 -9.89 -18.40 29.60
N ASN A 215 -11.19 -18.68 29.40
CA ASN A 215 -12.32 -18.22 30.25
C ASN A 215 -13.18 -19.37 30.75
#